data_ea69cf72aa5ade972c6ceadcb98213df
#
_entry.id   ea69cf72aa5ade972c6ceadcb98213df
#
_cell.length_a   1.000
_cell.length_b   1.000
_cell.length_c   1.000
_cell.angle_alpha   90.00
_cell.angle_beta   90.00
_cell.angle_gamma   90.00
#
_symmetry.space_group_name_H-M   'P 1'
#
loop_
_entity.id
_entity.type
_entity.pdbx_description
1 polymer ?
#
loop_
_entity_poly.entity_id
_entity_poly.type
_entity_poly.pdbx_seq_one_letter_code
_entity_poly.pdbx_strand_id
1 'polypeptide(L)'
;MSYSTHLTVLERSASLYSLSAAFKVPRLSVDGEAVEEWVPITYEQFLQDVEQSARYWHRTLSAHHVPPRSIVGMWLNGMTYLDALHIYGVARAGYIPQLFSLRMPNPDVVYELLQRAGARALVFDSSFESIVTNSPVPAEIALDVRYVDVDDTTLPPLWTPSHDDEIVMIYHTSGSTSGSPKLVPCTAAWVNATVSKAAHVTRPHNRNRQDVTVWMGSMCHIGQTFMLMGYLQHGVCTIQPTKIAFSSEELMDMVYRCRLNRLNQFATFLASHLRNSRTNPALLAVLQQLDELLYSGLPLAPEEEAWAYAHGILLKNLFGSTECGAMLLSVGGRGQDAPYLQPIEGTAYGFFPIAATSDAESETGYDDANQKLLELVILSHSGDCPHSSLRQADGHYHTGDLFLEVAPGRYVSRGRDDDWIKSENSLRCDTKAIEDNVRATCAELVAECVVVGNGRPSPTVFVEPKFPGNPEQLKRDIVRRTRHFHSRRYLHERIASTEFVVVVPSGTLPRTATKGNIRRRAVEEKFKEELDRIYGC
;
A
#
# COMPACT_ATOMS: atom_id res chain seq x y z
N MET A 1 6.62 18.48 24.33
CA MET A 1 7.48 17.86 23.29
C MET A 1 6.96 18.33 21.93
N SER A 2 7.83 18.61 20.97
CA SER A 2 7.39 18.98 19.61
C SER A 2 7.23 17.70 18.80
N TYR A 3 6.07 17.48 18.17
CA TYR A 3 5.83 16.33 17.31
C TYR A 3 6.51 16.53 15.94
N SER A 4 7.12 15.48 15.43
CA SER A 4 7.61 15.43 14.05
C SER A 4 6.47 15.03 13.13
N THR A 5 6.27 15.79 12.05
CA THR A 5 5.30 15.51 10.98
C THR A 5 6.01 15.48 9.63
N HIS A 6 5.32 15.08 8.57
CA HIS A 6 5.86 15.16 7.21
C HIS A 6 6.27 16.59 6.83
N LEU A 7 5.58 17.63 7.33
CA LEU A 7 5.92 19.03 7.08
C LEU A 7 7.17 19.48 7.84
N THR A 8 7.29 19.17 9.14
CA THR A 8 8.50 19.51 9.91
C THR A 8 9.73 18.76 9.40
N VAL A 9 9.54 17.53 8.87
CA VAL A 9 10.58 16.79 8.16
C VAL A 9 11.01 17.55 6.91
N LEU A 10 10.07 18.02 6.08
CA LEU A 10 10.39 18.78 4.87
C LEU A 10 11.15 20.07 5.18
N GLU A 11 10.68 20.90 6.12
CA GLU A 11 11.36 22.14 6.50
C GLU A 11 12.78 21.90 6.97
N ARG A 12 12.97 20.92 7.86
CA ARG A 12 14.29 20.55 8.34
C ARG A 12 15.20 20.06 7.21
N SER A 13 14.66 19.23 6.33
CA SER A 13 15.44 18.64 5.22
C SER A 13 15.80 19.70 4.19
N ALA A 14 14.93 20.64 3.86
CA ALA A 14 15.22 21.76 2.98
C ALA A 14 16.30 22.67 3.55
N SER A 15 16.33 22.87 4.88
CA SER A 15 17.40 23.62 5.53
C SER A 15 18.75 22.88 5.50
N LEU A 16 18.75 21.55 5.63
CA LEU A 16 19.99 20.77 5.70
C LEU A 16 20.57 20.42 4.32
N TYR A 17 19.72 20.23 3.32
CA TYR A 17 20.06 19.68 2.01
C TYR A 17 19.59 20.59 0.84
N SER A 18 19.47 21.91 1.07
CA SER A 18 18.81 22.87 0.17
C SER A 18 19.12 22.67 -1.32
N LEU A 19 20.41 22.55 -1.66
CA LEU A 19 20.90 22.41 -3.04
C LEU A 19 20.94 20.97 -3.56
N SER A 20 20.73 19.98 -2.71
CA SER A 20 20.69 18.59 -3.13
C SER A 20 19.37 18.29 -3.86
N ALA A 21 19.38 17.36 -4.81
CA ALA A 21 18.15 16.93 -5.47
C ALA A 21 17.29 16.16 -4.49
N ALA A 22 16.04 16.60 -4.28
CA ALA A 22 15.00 15.85 -3.57
C ALA A 22 14.31 14.87 -4.52
N PHE A 23 14.09 15.30 -5.76
CA PHE A 23 13.48 14.48 -6.80
C PHE A 23 14.22 14.55 -8.11
N LYS A 24 14.03 13.53 -8.96
CA LYS A 24 14.24 13.58 -10.40
C LYS A 24 12.95 13.15 -11.08
N VAL A 25 12.40 14.03 -11.91
CA VAL A 25 11.14 13.77 -12.63
C VAL A 25 11.42 13.57 -14.11
N PRO A 26 10.70 12.67 -14.80
CA PRO A 26 10.93 12.42 -16.22
C PRO A 26 10.36 13.56 -17.07
N ARG A 27 11.14 14.07 -18.00
CA ARG A 27 10.64 14.81 -19.17
C ARG A 27 10.58 13.82 -20.33
N LEU A 28 9.37 13.57 -20.80
CA LEU A 28 9.14 12.61 -21.87
C LEU A 28 9.39 13.24 -23.25
N SER A 29 9.74 12.40 -24.21
CA SER A 29 9.77 12.73 -25.64
C SER A 29 8.39 13.19 -26.13
N VAL A 30 8.36 13.86 -27.27
CA VAL A 30 7.11 14.40 -27.85
C VAL A 30 6.05 13.31 -28.09
N ASP A 31 6.48 12.08 -28.41
CA ASP A 31 5.62 10.90 -28.56
C ASP A 31 5.24 10.24 -27.23
N GLY A 32 5.84 10.68 -26.12
CA GLY A 32 5.59 10.13 -24.78
C GLY A 32 6.21 8.75 -24.49
N GLU A 33 7.01 8.21 -25.42
CA GLU A 33 7.53 6.82 -25.31
C GLU A 33 8.85 6.72 -24.56
N ALA A 34 9.68 7.78 -24.58
CA ALA A 34 11.02 7.75 -23.99
C ALA A 34 11.25 8.89 -23.00
N VAL A 35 12.11 8.65 -22.01
CA VAL A 35 12.59 9.71 -21.10
C VAL A 35 13.76 10.45 -21.77
N GLU A 36 13.51 11.68 -22.22
CA GLU A 36 14.57 12.55 -22.75
C GLU A 36 15.51 13.03 -21.65
N GLU A 37 14.95 13.46 -20.54
CA GLU A 37 15.71 13.99 -19.42
C GLU A 37 15.08 13.65 -18.08
N TRP A 38 15.93 13.44 -17.08
CA TRP A 38 15.56 13.38 -15.67
C TRP A 38 15.83 14.74 -15.02
N VAL A 39 14.78 15.55 -14.89
CA VAL A 39 14.87 16.92 -14.38
C VAL A 39 15.02 16.90 -12.86
N PRO A 40 16.12 17.43 -12.30
CA PRO A 40 16.30 17.49 -10.84
C PRO A 40 15.43 18.61 -10.24
N ILE A 41 14.86 18.33 -9.07
CA ILE A 41 14.18 19.29 -8.21
C ILE A 41 14.91 19.27 -6.87
N THR A 42 15.43 20.42 -6.43
CA THR A 42 16.16 20.50 -5.17
C THR A 42 15.23 20.47 -3.96
N TYR A 43 15.78 20.24 -2.77
CA TYR A 43 15.01 20.31 -1.52
C TYR A 43 14.43 21.70 -1.28
N GLU A 44 15.20 22.75 -1.61
CA GLU A 44 14.73 24.14 -1.52
C GLU A 44 13.58 24.38 -2.48
N GLN A 45 13.70 23.96 -3.74
CA GLN A 45 12.62 24.07 -4.73
C GLN A 45 11.37 23.29 -4.30
N PHE A 46 11.54 22.08 -3.74
CA PHE A 46 10.40 21.32 -3.24
C PHE A 46 9.66 22.05 -2.11
N LEU A 47 10.39 22.65 -1.16
CA LEU A 47 9.76 23.46 -0.10
C LEU A 47 9.04 24.66 -0.69
N GLN A 48 9.65 25.40 -1.62
CA GLN A 48 9.04 26.56 -2.28
C GLN A 48 7.78 26.16 -3.06
N ASP A 49 7.81 25.06 -3.82
CA ASP A 49 6.65 24.56 -4.56
C ASP A 49 5.51 24.13 -3.62
N VAL A 50 5.85 23.51 -2.46
CA VAL A 50 4.86 23.19 -1.42
C VAL A 50 4.25 24.44 -0.81
N GLU A 51 5.03 25.47 -0.53
CA GLU A 51 4.52 26.76 -0.02
C GLU A 51 3.66 27.49 -1.05
N GLN A 52 4.03 27.43 -2.32
CA GLN A 52 3.23 27.92 -3.44
C GLN A 52 1.87 27.21 -3.49
N SER A 53 1.89 25.87 -3.43
CA SER A 53 0.69 25.04 -3.36
C SER A 53 -0.16 25.36 -2.11
N ALA A 54 0.49 25.64 -0.98
CA ALA A 54 -0.21 25.99 0.26
C ALA A 54 -0.94 27.33 0.16
N ARG A 55 -0.32 28.37 -0.44
CA ARG A 55 -0.98 29.66 -0.72
C ARG A 55 -2.20 29.48 -1.63
N TYR A 56 -2.04 28.69 -2.69
CA TYR A 56 -3.13 28.39 -3.62
C TYR A 56 -4.31 27.72 -2.89
N TRP A 57 -4.05 26.64 -2.13
CA TRP A 57 -5.10 25.93 -1.43
C TRP A 57 -5.70 26.74 -0.28
N HIS A 58 -4.89 27.54 0.41
CA HIS A 58 -5.41 28.46 1.42
C HIS A 58 -6.41 29.44 0.83
N ARG A 59 -6.07 30.10 -0.28
CA ARG A 59 -6.95 31.03 -1.00
C ARG A 59 -8.22 30.33 -1.49
N THR A 60 -8.08 29.22 -2.20
CA THR A 60 -9.19 28.48 -2.80
C THR A 60 -10.17 27.94 -1.74
N LEU A 61 -9.67 27.27 -0.73
CA LEU A 61 -10.50 26.68 0.32
C LEU A 61 -11.14 27.75 1.22
N SER A 62 -10.44 28.85 1.47
CA SER A 62 -11.01 29.99 2.21
C SER A 62 -12.15 30.67 1.42
N ALA A 63 -12.04 30.75 0.11
CA ALA A 63 -13.12 31.27 -0.74
C ALA A 63 -14.40 30.39 -0.67
N HIS A 64 -14.23 29.11 -0.43
CA HIS A 64 -15.34 28.17 -0.15
C HIS A 64 -15.73 28.13 1.33
N HIS A 65 -15.25 29.05 2.16
CA HIS A 65 -15.53 29.12 3.60
C HIS A 65 -15.16 27.84 4.37
N VAL A 66 -14.14 27.10 3.90
CA VAL A 66 -13.62 25.91 4.59
C VAL A 66 -12.76 26.36 5.78
N PRO A 67 -13.16 26.06 7.03
CA PRO A 67 -12.39 26.47 8.20
C PRO A 67 -11.00 25.83 8.25
N PRO A 68 -9.98 26.47 8.82
CA PRO A 68 -8.71 25.81 9.13
C PRO A 68 -8.92 24.54 9.94
N ARG A 69 -8.03 23.57 9.80
CA ARG A 69 -8.08 22.23 10.42
C ARG A 69 -9.25 21.36 9.94
N SER A 70 -10.00 21.78 8.91
CA SER A 70 -10.97 20.90 8.27
C SER A 70 -10.29 19.77 7.52
N ILE A 71 -10.99 18.65 7.44
CA ILE A 71 -10.58 17.51 6.60
C ILE A 71 -10.91 17.86 5.15
N VAL A 72 -9.93 17.64 4.26
CA VAL A 72 -10.03 17.84 2.81
C VAL A 72 -9.73 16.51 2.12
N GLY A 73 -10.69 16.01 1.37
CA GLY A 73 -10.50 14.83 0.52
C GLY A 73 -9.49 15.10 -0.59
N MET A 74 -8.56 14.18 -0.80
CA MET A 74 -7.53 14.23 -1.84
C MET A 74 -7.68 12.98 -2.71
N TRP A 75 -8.44 13.08 -3.79
CA TRP A 75 -8.68 11.97 -4.71
C TRP A 75 -7.76 12.08 -5.93
N LEU A 76 -6.53 11.61 -5.75
CA LEU A 76 -5.42 11.82 -6.64
C LEU A 76 -4.80 10.52 -7.14
N ASN A 77 -4.05 10.59 -8.24
CA ASN A 77 -3.18 9.51 -8.68
C ASN A 77 -2.14 9.17 -7.59
N GLY A 78 -1.55 10.19 -7.00
CA GLY A 78 -0.54 10.04 -5.95
C GLY A 78 0.82 9.56 -6.47
N MET A 79 1.04 9.53 -7.79
CA MET A 79 2.24 8.92 -8.39
C MET A 79 3.18 9.93 -9.03
N THR A 80 2.85 11.21 -8.93
CA THR A 80 3.63 12.28 -9.53
C THR A 80 4.11 13.29 -8.48
N TYR A 81 5.11 14.06 -8.85
CA TYR A 81 5.58 15.19 -8.05
C TYR A 81 4.45 16.19 -7.75
N LEU A 82 3.58 16.45 -8.73
CA LEU A 82 2.42 17.33 -8.53
C LEU A 82 1.45 16.81 -7.48
N ASP A 83 1.19 15.51 -7.44
CA ASP A 83 0.36 14.91 -6.40
C ASP A 83 0.95 15.14 -5.00
N ALA A 84 2.28 15.00 -4.87
CA ALA A 84 2.97 15.29 -3.62
C ALA A 84 2.81 16.77 -3.22
N LEU A 85 2.91 17.71 -4.20
CA LEU A 85 2.71 19.14 -3.95
C LEU A 85 1.29 19.43 -3.43
N HIS A 86 0.27 18.80 -3.98
CA HIS A 86 -1.11 18.97 -3.50
C HIS A 86 -1.29 18.44 -2.09
N ILE A 87 -0.81 17.23 -1.80
CA ILE A 87 -0.95 16.61 -0.48
C ILE A 87 -0.21 17.43 0.60
N TYR A 88 1.05 17.77 0.33
CA TYR A 88 1.86 18.59 1.24
C TYR A 88 1.33 20.02 1.33
N GLY A 89 0.89 20.59 0.20
CA GLY A 89 0.35 21.95 0.13
C GLY A 89 -0.94 22.13 0.92
N VAL A 90 -1.90 21.20 0.80
CA VAL A 90 -3.14 21.21 1.61
C VAL A 90 -2.81 21.10 3.09
N ALA A 91 -1.89 20.21 3.47
CA ALA A 91 -1.45 20.09 4.85
C ALA A 91 -0.73 21.37 5.34
N ARG A 92 0.16 21.97 4.51
CA ARG A 92 0.90 23.19 4.83
C ARG A 92 -0.01 24.42 4.89
N ALA A 93 -1.13 24.41 4.18
CA ALA A 93 -2.20 25.41 4.28
C ALA A 93 -3.04 25.27 5.57
N GLY A 94 -2.75 24.28 6.43
CA GLY A 94 -3.38 24.08 7.72
C GLY A 94 -4.61 23.17 7.70
N TYR A 95 -4.82 22.37 6.65
CA TYR A 95 -5.92 21.40 6.53
C TYR A 95 -5.43 19.96 6.77
N ILE A 96 -6.37 19.02 6.93
CA ILE A 96 -6.10 17.61 7.18
C ILE A 96 -6.38 16.84 5.88
N PRO A 97 -5.37 16.31 5.16
CA PRO A 97 -5.60 15.52 3.96
C PRO A 97 -6.21 14.16 4.28
N GLN A 98 -7.30 13.83 3.60
CA GLN A 98 -7.94 12.51 3.57
C GLN A 98 -7.66 11.88 2.21
N LEU A 99 -6.81 10.86 2.14
CA LEU A 99 -6.16 10.40 0.92
C LEU A 99 -6.95 9.27 0.26
N PHE A 100 -7.42 9.47 -0.97
CA PHE A 100 -8.14 8.50 -1.78
C PHE A 100 -7.31 8.06 -2.98
N SER A 101 -7.21 6.76 -3.18
CA SER A 101 -6.55 6.19 -4.35
C SER A 101 -7.45 6.25 -5.59
N LEU A 102 -6.87 6.40 -6.79
CA LEU A 102 -7.56 6.21 -8.08
C LEU A 102 -8.23 4.84 -8.21
N ARG A 103 -7.77 3.84 -7.46
CA ARG A 103 -8.35 2.49 -7.44
C ARG A 103 -9.71 2.42 -6.75
N MET A 104 -10.21 3.54 -6.23
CA MET A 104 -11.56 3.72 -5.76
C MET A 104 -12.33 4.62 -6.76
N PRO A 105 -12.78 4.10 -7.91
CA PRO A 105 -13.34 4.92 -8.98
C PRO A 105 -14.83 5.24 -8.79
N ASN A 106 -15.46 4.78 -7.70
CA ASN A 106 -16.88 5.04 -7.43
C ASN A 106 -17.03 6.31 -6.59
N PRO A 107 -17.57 7.41 -7.14
CA PRO A 107 -17.76 8.65 -6.41
C PRO A 107 -18.67 8.50 -5.19
N ASP A 108 -19.69 7.65 -5.22
CA ASP A 108 -20.61 7.44 -4.09
C ASP A 108 -19.86 6.94 -2.85
N VAL A 109 -18.88 6.04 -3.05
CA VAL A 109 -18.03 5.54 -1.95
C VAL A 109 -17.13 6.63 -1.41
N VAL A 110 -16.54 7.45 -2.30
CA VAL A 110 -15.72 8.60 -1.89
C VAL A 110 -16.58 9.58 -1.09
N TYR A 111 -17.78 9.91 -1.56
CA TYR A 111 -18.70 10.84 -0.89
C TYR A 111 -19.15 10.31 0.48
N GLU A 112 -19.46 9.02 0.58
CA GLU A 112 -19.76 8.39 1.88
C GLU A 112 -18.60 8.54 2.86
N LEU A 113 -17.37 8.30 2.40
CA LEU A 113 -16.18 8.40 3.25
C LEU A 113 -15.86 9.85 3.63
N LEU A 114 -16.09 10.82 2.73
CA LEU A 114 -16.00 12.25 3.06
C LEU A 114 -16.99 12.62 4.17
N GLN A 115 -18.24 12.18 4.06
CA GLN A 115 -19.27 12.43 5.07
C GLN A 115 -18.92 11.78 6.41
N ARG A 116 -18.47 10.52 6.40
CA ARG A 116 -18.06 9.79 7.62
C ARG A 116 -16.87 10.44 8.33
N ALA A 117 -15.95 11.03 7.57
CA ALA A 117 -14.81 11.77 8.12
C ALA A 117 -15.19 13.21 8.53
N GLY A 118 -16.33 13.72 8.09
CA GLY A 118 -16.69 15.13 8.26
C GLY A 118 -15.88 16.09 7.39
N ALA A 119 -15.44 15.61 6.22
CA ALA A 119 -14.69 16.43 5.26
C ALA A 119 -15.49 17.64 4.78
N ARG A 120 -14.79 18.74 4.48
CA ARG A 120 -15.40 20.01 4.08
C ARG A 120 -15.09 20.43 2.64
N ALA A 121 -14.16 19.74 1.98
CA ALA A 121 -13.84 19.96 0.57
C ALA A 121 -13.27 18.68 -0.04
N LEU A 122 -13.23 18.63 -1.37
CA LEU A 122 -12.61 17.57 -2.16
C LEU A 122 -11.67 18.19 -3.20
N VAL A 123 -10.43 17.74 -3.24
CA VAL A 123 -9.48 17.99 -4.33
C VAL A 123 -9.36 16.71 -5.14
N PHE A 124 -9.51 16.77 -6.45
CA PHE A 124 -9.54 15.58 -7.28
C PHE A 124 -8.72 15.71 -8.56
N ASP A 125 -8.21 14.59 -9.05
CA ASP A 125 -7.48 14.49 -10.31
C ASP A 125 -8.42 14.78 -11.49
N SER A 126 -7.93 15.53 -12.50
CA SER A 126 -8.72 15.93 -13.67
C SER A 126 -9.34 14.75 -14.43
N SER A 127 -8.76 13.56 -14.35
CA SER A 127 -9.33 12.33 -14.94
C SER A 127 -10.69 11.94 -14.36
N PHE A 128 -11.07 12.47 -13.18
CA PHE A 128 -12.36 12.25 -12.54
C PHE A 128 -13.39 13.36 -12.82
N GLU A 129 -13.06 14.40 -13.57
CA GLU A 129 -13.94 15.55 -13.81
C GLU A 129 -15.33 15.12 -14.32
N SER A 130 -15.37 14.12 -15.20
CA SER A 130 -16.64 13.62 -15.77
C SER A 130 -17.53 12.87 -14.78
N ILE A 131 -16.98 12.38 -13.66
CA ILE A 131 -17.71 11.58 -12.67
C ILE A 131 -17.89 12.29 -11.33
N VAL A 132 -17.14 13.36 -11.05
CA VAL A 132 -17.33 14.21 -9.87
C VAL A 132 -18.52 15.13 -10.10
N THR A 133 -19.71 14.53 -10.08
CA THR A 133 -20.98 15.25 -10.18
C THR A 133 -21.69 15.16 -8.82
N ASN A 134 -22.40 16.21 -8.41
CA ASN A 134 -23.17 16.24 -7.15
C ASN A 134 -22.33 15.95 -5.89
N SER A 135 -21.08 16.42 -5.85
CA SER A 135 -20.26 16.31 -4.64
C SER A 135 -20.97 16.93 -3.42
N PRO A 136 -20.99 16.25 -2.25
CA PRO A 136 -21.61 16.78 -1.04
C PRO A 136 -20.84 17.94 -0.40
N VAL A 137 -19.64 18.25 -0.92
CA VAL A 137 -18.75 19.33 -0.48
C VAL A 137 -18.19 20.07 -1.70
N PRO A 138 -17.69 21.32 -1.56
CA PRO A 138 -16.97 22.00 -2.64
C PRO A 138 -15.87 21.09 -3.20
N ALA A 139 -15.78 20.99 -4.52
CA ALA A 139 -14.84 20.11 -5.21
C ALA A 139 -14.02 20.90 -6.22
N GLU A 140 -12.70 20.75 -6.16
CA GLU A 140 -11.72 21.48 -6.96
C GLU A 140 -10.77 20.52 -7.68
N ILE A 141 -10.44 20.85 -8.93
CA ILE A 141 -9.47 20.08 -9.73
C ILE A 141 -8.05 20.36 -9.24
N ALA A 142 -7.25 19.33 -9.13
CA ALA A 142 -5.81 19.44 -8.86
C ALA A 142 -5.07 19.92 -10.11
N LEU A 143 -4.78 21.22 -10.17
CA LEU A 143 -4.06 21.88 -11.26
C LEU A 143 -2.55 21.95 -10.97
N ASP A 144 -1.73 22.20 -11.99
CA ASP A 144 -0.33 22.55 -11.76
C ASP A 144 -0.21 23.94 -11.14
N VAL A 145 -0.17 23.99 -9.82
CA VAL A 145 -0.18 25.23 -9.04
C VAL A 145 1.13 26.03 -9.11
N ARG A 146 2.20 25.47 -9.64
CA ARG A 146 3.52 26.13 -9.73
C ARG A 146 3.50 27.36 -10.62
N TYR A 147 2.53 27.45 -11.54
CA TYR A 147 2.38 28.55 -12.49
C TYR A 147 1.18 29.45 -12.18
N VAL A 148 0.54 29.27 -11.04
CA VAL A 148 -0.58 30.10 -10.61
C VAL A 148 -0.05 31.24 -9.76
N ASP A 149 -0.44 32.47 -10.09
CA ASP A 149 -0.10 33.65 -9.29
C ASP A 149 -0.86 33.63 -7.96
N VAL A 150 -0.12 33.62 -6.87
CA VAL A 150 -0.61 33.65 -5.48
C VAL A 150 0.21 34.61 -4.60
N ASP A 151 0.92 35.54 -5.20
CA ASP A 151 1.81 36.49 -4.50
C ASP A 151 1.06 37.38 -3.52
N ASP A 152 -0.22 37.63 -3.78
CA ASP A 152 -1.14 38.35 -2.88
C ASP A 152 -1.61 37.56 -1.66
N THR A 153 -1.32 36.26 -1.62
CA THR A 153 -1.81 35.35 -0.58
C THR A 153 -0.75 35.11 0.49
N THR A 154 -1.04 35.51 1.71
CA THR A 154 -0.15 35.24 2.86
C THR A 154 -0.11 33.75 3.17
N LEU A 155 1.09 33.19 3.29
CA LEU A 155 1.27 31.80 3.74
C LEU A 155 0.85 31.66 5.21
N PRO A 156 -0.09 30.73 5.53
CA PRO A 156 -0.49 30.51 6.91
C PRO A 156 0.70 30.05 7.78
N PRO A 157 0.69 30.32 9.10
CA PRO A 157 1.68 29.74 10.01
C PRO A 157 1.68 28.22 9.89
N LEU A 158 2.87 27.61 10.03
CA LEU A 158 2.95 26.16 10.07
C LEU A 158 2.18 25.66 11.30
N TRP A 159 1.19 24.81 11.05
CA TRP A 159 0.51 24.13 12.14
C TRP A 159 1.34 22.95 12.64
N THR A 160 1.49 22.86 13.96
CA THR A 160 2.13 21.74 14.64
C THR A 160 1.18 21.17 15.68
N PRO A 161 1.06 19.83 15.80
CA PRO A 161 0.22 19.22 16.82
C PRO A 161 0.67 19.59 18.23
N SER A 162 -0.30 19.78 19.13
CA SER A 162 -0.09 20.04 20.56
C SER A 162 -0.45 18.83 21.43
N HIS A 163 -1.25 17.90 20.93
CA HIS A 163 -1.72 16.71 21.63
C HIS A 163 -1.54 15.43 20.78
N ASP A 164 -1.39 14.29 21.46
CA ASP A 164 -1.12 12.97 20.87
C ASP A 164 -2.20 12.51 19.89
N ASP A 165 -3.45 12.85 20.16
CA ASP A 165 -4.65 12.39 19.44
C ASP A 165 -5.10 13.31 18.29
N GLU A 166 -4.43 14.45 18.08
CA GLU A 166 -4.75 15.33 16.96
C GLU A 166 -4.49 14.64 15.62
N ILE A 167 -5.49 14.66 14.75
CA ILE A 167 -5.40 14.02 13.43
C ILE A 167 -4.54 14.87 12.49
N VAL A 168 -3.56 14.24 11.87
CA VAL A 168 -2.64 14.86 10.88
C VAL A 168 -3.04 14.51 9.46
N MET A 169 -3.45 13.26 9.20
CA MET A 169 -3.92 12.78 7.91
C MET A 169 -4.81 11.55 8.07
N ILE A 170 -5.54 11.18 7.02
CA ILE A 170 -6.43 10.01 7.03
C ILE A 170 -6.17 9.16 5.79
N TYR A 171 -5.91 7.87 5.98
CA TYR A 171 -5.88 6.86 4.93
C TYR A 171 -7.14 6.00 4.95
N HIS A 172 -7.23 5.10 3.98
CA HIS A 172 -8.32 4.14 3.88
C HIS A 172 -7.76 2.73 3.68
N THR A 173 -8.45 1.76 4.25
CA THR A 173 -8.18 0.34 4.02
C THR A 173 -9.47 -0.38 3.68
N SER A 174 -9.38 -1.51 2.97
CA SER A 174 -10.54 -2.31 2.60
C SER A 174 -11.29 -2.76 3.86
N GLY A 175 -12.60 -2.48 3.91
CA GLY A 175 -13.46 -2.82 5.05
C GLY A 175 -13.89 -4.29 5.03
N SER A 176 -13.82 -4.97 6.17
CA SER A 176 -14.06 -6.42 6.26
C SER A 176 -15.53 -6.85 6.17
N THR A 177 -16.50 -6.03 6.56
CA THR A 177 -17.89 -6.52 6.73
C THR A 177 -18.96 -5.72 6.01
N SER A 178 -18.78 -4.42 5.81
CA SER A 178 -19.81 -3.53 5.25
C SER A 178 -19.66 -3.24 3.74
N GLY A 179 -18.63 -3.74 3.10
CA GLY A 179 -18.29 -3.40 1.71
C GLY A 179 -17.78 -1.98 1.51
N SER A 180 -17.77 -1.14 2.54
CA SER A 180 -17.19 0.21 2.52
C SER A 180 -15.82 0.21 3.20
N PRO A 181 -14.84 0.92 2.64
CA PRO A 181 -13.51 1.02 3.26
C PRO A 181 -13.56 1.63 4.66
N LYS A 182 -12.57 1.25 5.49
CA LYS A 182 -12.40 1.82 6.84
C LYS A 182 -11.55 3.08 6.77
N LEU A 183 -11.87 4.06 7.61
CA LEU A 183 -11.01 5.22 7.87
C LEU A 183 -9.84 4.79 8.75
N VAL A 184 -8.65 5.25 8.42
CA VAL A 184 -7.43 5.08 9.23
C VAL A 184 -6.92 6.47 9.61
N PRO A 185 -7.42 7.07 10.69
CA PRO A 185 -6.94 8.35 11.17
C PRO A 185 -5.53 8.20 11.73
N CYS A 186 -4.61 9.02 11.25
CA CYS A 186 -3.22 9.06 11.70
C CYS A 186 -3.05 10.21 12.69
N THR A 187 -2.90 9.87 13.96
CA THR A 187 -2.73 10.85 15.06
C THR A 187 -1.32 11.44 15.07
N ALA A 188 -1.13 12.54 15.80
CA ALA A 188 0.17 13.17 15.97
C ALA A 188 1.21 12.21 16.57
N ALA A 189 0.84 11.43 17.59
CA ALA A 189 1.70 10.40 18.18
C ALA A 189 2.09 9.34 17.11
N TRP A 190 1.12 8.87 16.35
CA TRP A 190 1.33 7.88 15.30
C TRP A 190 2.26 8.40 14.18
N VAL A 191 2.05 9.64 13.71
CA VAL A 191 2.89 10.25 12.68
C VAL A 191 4.31 10.46 13.19
N ASN A 192 4.48 10.94 14.42
CA ASN A 192 5.79 11.11 15.04
C ASN A 192 6.57 9.79 15.16
N ALA A 193 5.91 8.71 15.60
CA ALA A 193 6.51 7.37 15.62
C ALA A 193 6.84 6.87 14.21
N THR A 194 5.97 7.13 13.24
CA THR A 194 6.15 6.76 11.84
C THR A 194 7.36 7.48 11.23
N VAL A 195 7.54 8.77 11.51
CA VAL A 195 8.73 9.55 11.09
C VAL A 195 10.02 8.91 11.64
N SER A 196 10.03 8.50 12.90
CA SER A 196 11.18 7.83 13.53
C SER A 196 11.48 6.47 12.90
N LYS A 197 10.45 5.65 12.68
CA LYS A 197 10.59 4.35 12.00
C LYS A 197 11.09 4.53 10.56
N ALA A 198 10.56 5.51 9.84
CA ALA A 198 10.95 5.80 8.47
C ALA A 198 12.44 6.20 8.39
N ALA A 199 12.92 7.03 9.31
CA ALA A 199 14.33 7.36 9.40
C ALA A 199 15.23 6.13 9.65
N HIS A 200 14.75 5.20 10.48
CA HIS A 200 15.49 3.95 10.74
C HIS A 200 15.57 3.06 9.48
N VAL A 201 14.45 2.84 8.81
CA VAL A 201 14.37 1.98 7.61
C VAL A 201 15.18 2.53 6.45
N THR A 202 15.19 3.86 6.27
CA THR A 202 15.84 4.51 5.12
C THR A 202 17.27 5.00 5.39
N ARG A 203 17.84 4.64 6.53
CA ARG A 203 19.21 5.04 6.92
C ARG A 203 20.21 4.74 5.80
N PRO A 204 21.04 5.72 5.39
CA PRO A 204 22.04 5.53 4.35
C PRO A 204 23.10 4.49 4.76
N HIS A 205 23.50 3.64 3.82
CA HIS A 205 24.65 2.74 4.00
C HIS A 205 25.99 3.50 3.95
N ASN A 206 26.05 4.55 3.13
CA ASN A 206 27.23 5.41 3.01
C ASN A 206 26.84 6.88 3.16
N ARG A 207 27.25 7.51 4.24
CA ARG A 207 26.96 8.92 4.55
C ARG A 207 27.74 9.94 3.70
N ASN A 208 28.74 9.49 2.94
CA ASN A 208 29.61 10.38 2.15
C ASN A 208 29.07 10.61 0.73
N ARG A 209 27.94 10.05 0.37
CA ARG A 209 27.26 10.29 -0.91
C ARG A 209 25.76 10.43 -0.69
N GLN A 210 25.10 11.13 -1.60
CA GLN A 210 23.66 11.14 -1.66
C GLN A 210 23.14 9.80 -2.18
N ASP A 211 22.25 9.14 -1.44
CA ASP A 211 21.50 8.01 -1.96
C ASP A 211 20.45 8.46 -2.96
N VAL A 212 20.19 7.61 -3.95
CA VAL A 212 19.17 7.80 -4.97
C VAL A 212 18.27 6.58 -4.99
N THR A 213 16.98 6.81 -4.85
CA THR A 213 15.95 5.78 -4.81
C THR A 213 14.88 6.01 -5.87
N VAL A 214 13.89 5.13 -5.94
CA VAL A 214 12.77 5.25 -6.87
C VAL A 214 11.44 5.29 -6.10
N TRP A 215 10.48 6.03 -6.64
CA TRP A 215 9.11 6.11 -6.16
C TRP A 215 8.41 4.76 -6.34
N MET A 216 7.92 4.14 -5.26
CA MET A 216 7.43 2.76 -5.32
C MET A 216 5.90 2.62 -5.48
N GLY A 217 5.14 3.67 -5.19
CA GLY A 217 3.68 3.59 -5.20
C GLY A 217 2.98 4.93 -5.05
N SER A 218 1.66 4.92 -4.89
CA SER A 218 0.88 6.13 -4.70
C SER A 218 1.13 6.77 -3.33
N MET A 219 1.23 8.10 -3.29
CA MET A 219 1.22 8.90 -2.05
C MET A 219 -0.09 8.79 -1.28
N CYS A 220 -1.17 8.37 -1.94
CA CYS A 220 -2.43 8.04 -1.27
C CYS A 220 -2.39 6.68 -0.55
N HIS A 221 -1.22 6.02 -0.55
CA HIS A 221 -0.95 4.78 0.18
C HIS A 221 0.19 5.00 1.15
N ILE A 222 0.04 4.48 2.38
CA ILE A 222 1.01 4.70 3.47
C ILE A 222 2.45 4.29 3.09
N GLY A 223 2.63 3.24 2.29
CA GLY A 223 3.97 2.75 1.92
C GLY A 223 4.84 3.81 1.26
N GLN A 224 4.29 4.56 0.27
CA GLN A 224 5.04 5.63 -0.39
C GLN A 224 5.27 6.82 0.52
N THR A 225 4.26 7.23 1.30
CA THR A 225 4.40 8.36 2.24
C THR A 225 5.42 8.04 3.33
N PHE A 226 5.40 6.82 3.86
CA PHE A 226 6.39 6.33 4.82
C PHE A 226 7.82 6.42 4.27
N MET A 227 8.04 5.89 3.07
CA MET A 227 9.36 5.91 2.45
C MET A 227 9.82 7.33 2.14
N LEU A 228 8.94 8.20 1.62
CA LEU A 228 9.29 9.58 1.33
C LEU A 228 9.68 10.35 2.61
N MET A 229 8.90 10.22 3.69
CA MET A 229 9.26 10.83 4.98
C MET A 229 10.64 10.38 5.47
N GLY A 230 10.97 9.10 5.29
CA GLY A 230 12.28 8.58 5.66
C GLY A 230 13.41 9.15 4.79
N TYR A 231 13.22 9.13 3.49
CA TYR A 231 14.22 9.62 2.53
C TYR A 231 14.52 11.10 2.67
N LEU A 232 13.49 11.91 2.89
CA LEU A 232 13.69 13.34 3.12
C LEU A 232 14.61 13.61 4.32
N GLN A 233 14.50 12.83 5.41
CA GLN A 233 15.31 13.03 6.61
C GLN A 233 16.82 12.77 6.39
N HIS A 234 17.17 12.05 5.33
CA HIS A 234 18.54 11.68 5.00
C HIS A 234 19.09 12.37 3.75
N GLY A 235 18.34 13.32 3.18
CA GLY A 235 18.76 14.02 1.96
C GLY A 235 18.81 13.13 0.73
N VAL A 236 18.02 12.05 0.69
CA VAL A 236 17.96 11.08 -0.43
C VAL A 236 17.20 11.68 -1.60
N CYS A 237 17.65 11.43 -2.83
CA CYS A 237 16.93 11.78 -4.05
C CYS A 237 15.96 10.67 -4.45
N THR A 238 14.70 11.02 -4.72
CA THR A 238 13.67 10.07 -5.18
C THR A 238 13.38 10.28 -6.67
N ILE A 239 13.57 9.26 -7.50
CA ILE A 239 13.22 9.29 -8.91
C ILE A 239 11.73 8.98 -9.05
N GLN A 240 10.99 9.81 -9.76
CA GLN A 240 9.64 9.50 -10.23
C GLN A 240 9.76 8.69 -11.54
N PRO A 241 9.40 7.40 -11.58
CA PRO A 241 9.43 6.62 -12.81
C PRO A 241 8.28 7.03 -13.75
N THR A 242 8.32 6.60 -15.00
CA THR A 242 7.22 6.86 -15.96
C THR A 242 5.93 6.15 -15.55
N LYS A 243 6.04 4.99 -14.91
CA LYS A 243 4.95 4.22 -14.29
C LYS A 243 5.51 3.37 -13.14
N ILE A 244 4.65 2.98 -12.20
CA ILE A 244 5.10 2.18 -11.04
C ILE A 244 5.63 0.80 -11.45
N ALA A 245 5.02 0.17 -12.44
CA ALA A 245 5.51 -1.08 -13.05
C ALA A 245 6.45 -0.76 -14.23
N PHE A 246 7.53 -0.02 -13.96
CA PHE A 246 8.52 0.33 -14.98
C PHE A 246 9.30 -0.90 -15.49
N SER A 247 9.82 -0.80 -16.70
CA SER A 247 10.54 -1.89 -17.34
C SER A 247 11.98 -2.05 -16.80
N SER A 248 12.61 -3.19 -17.12
CA SER A 248 14.02 -3.39 -16.76
C SER A 248 14.98 -2.44 -17.51
N GLU A 249 14.58 -1.99 -18.67
CA GLU A 249 15.31 -0.98 -19.45
C GLU A 249 15.25 0.38 -18.76
N GLU A 250 14.09 0.79 -18.27
CA GLU A 250 13.94 2.02 -17.49
C GLU A 250 14.69 1.94 -16.16
N LEU A 251 14.70 0.77 -15.50
CA LEU A 251 15.55 0.54 -14.32
C LEU A 251 17.02 0.78 -14.63
N MET A 252 17.53 0.20 -15.71
CA MET A 252 18.92 0.40 -16.12
C MET A 252 19.19 1.87 -16.46
N ASP A 253 18.27 2.55 -17.15
CA ASP A 253 18.38 3.98 -17.45
C ASP A 253 18.49 4.82 -16.18
N MET A 254 17.64 4.56 -15.17
CA MET A 254 17.71 5.23 -13.87
C MET A 254 19.03 4.97 -13.13
N VAL A 255 19.59 3.75 -13.21
CA VAL A 255 20.89 3.44 -12.61
C VAL A 255 22.00 4.23 -13.30
N TYR A 256 22.05 4.24 -14.62
CA TYR A 256 23.15 4.89 -15.37
C TYR A 256 23.02 6.43 -15.38
N ARG A 257 21.84 6.97 -15.64
CA ARG A 257 21.65 8.42 -15.78
C ARG A 257 21.36 9.13 -14.47
N CYS A 258 20.65 8.46 -13.55
CA CYS A 258 20.28 9.05 -12.26
C CYS A 258 21.17 8.59 -11.11
N ARG A 259 22.02 7.56 -11.30
CA ARG A 259 22.83 6.92 -10.26
C ARG A 259 21.98 6.28 -9.16
N LEU A 260 20.83 5.67 -9.53
CA LEU A 260 20.01 4.91 -8.61
C LEU A 260 20.86 3.82 -7.94
N ASN A 261 20.85 3.80 -6.61
CA ASN A 261 21.63 2.85 -5.82
C ASN A 261 20.78 2.08 -4.80
N ARG A 262 19.52 2.50 -4.56
CA ARG A 262 18.57 1.79 -3.71
C ARG A 262 17.26 1.61 -4.47
N LEU A 263 16.91 0.37 -4.76
CA LEU A 263 15.66 0.04 -5.46
C LEU A 263 14.57 -0.28 -4.43
N ASN A 264 13.43 0.41 -4.52
CA ASN A 264 12.24 0.07 -3.75
C ASN A 264 11.13 -0.31 -4.70
N GLN A 265 10.55 -1.49 -4.50
CA GLN A 265 9.41 -1.93 -5.29
C GLN A 265 8.49 -2.85 -4.52
N PHE A 266 7.27 -3.01 -5.01
CA PHE A 266 6.42 -4.12 -4.62
C PHE A 266 7.00 -5.45 -5.11
N ALA A 267 6.84 -6.50 -4.32
CA ALA A 267 7.43 -7.81 -4.59
C ALA A 267 7.15 -8.33 -6.00
N THR A 268 5.95 -8.11 -6.53
CA THR A 268 5.54 -8.57 -7.88
C THR A 268 6.38 -7.92 -8.98
N PHE A 269 6.64 -6.62 -8.89
CA PHE A 269 7.44 -5.90 -9.89
C PHE A 269 8.92 -6.22 -9.75
N LEU A 270 9.42 -6.31 -8.52
CA LEU A 270 10.80 -6.76 -8.27
C LEU A 270 11.04 -8.17 -8.83
N ALA A 271 10.09 -9.10 -8.63
CA ALA A 271 10.17 -10.45 -9.18
C ALA A 271 10.34 -10.45 -10.71
N SER A 272 9.71 -9.50 -11.43
CA SER A 272 9.88 -9.36 -12.88
C SER A 272 11.33 -8.99 -13.25
N HIS A 273 11.95 -8.06 -12.54
CA HIS A 273 13.36 -7.72 -12.76
C HIS A 273 14.29 -8.89 -12.43
N LEU A 274 14.03 -9.63 -11.34
CA LEU A 274 14.79 -10.83 -10.99
C LEU A 274 14.68 -11.92 -12.06
N ARG A 275 13.47 -12.18 -12.59
CA ARG A 275 13.29 -13.11 -13.71
C ARG A 275 14.02 -12.68 -14.97
N ASN A 276 13.88 -11.42 -15.37
CA ASN A 276 14.56 -10.87 -16.55
C ASN A 276 16.09 -10.94 -16.41
N SER A 277 16.64 -10.82 -15.19
CA SER A 277 18.08 -10.91 -14.96
C SER A 277 18.66 -12.31 -15.24
N ARG A 278 17.83 -13.35 -15.29
CA ARG A 278 18.28 -14.72 -15.62
C ARG A 278 18.78 -14.85 -17.06
N THR A 279 18.25 -14.02 -17.96
CA THR A 279 18.61 -13.99 -19.38
C THR A 279 19.34 -12.72 -19.80
N ASN A 280 19.47 -11.73 -18.90
CA ASN A 280 20.14 -10.46 -19.16
C ASN A 280 21.28 -10.23 -18.16
N PRO A 281 22.54 -10.55 -18.53
CA PRO A 281 23.70 -10.38 -17.65
C PRO A 281 23.97 -8.91 -17.25
N ALA A 282 23.62 -7.94 -18.12
CA ALA A 282 23.78 -6.53 -17.80
C ALA A 282 22.82 -6.11 -16.69
N LEU A 283 21.57 -6.56 -16.75
CA LEU A 283 20.58 -6.33 -15.69
C LEU A 283 21.01 -7.02 -14.38
N LEU A 284 21.52 -8.26 -14.45
CA LEU A 284 22.04 -8.94 -13.26
C LEU A 284 23.17 -8.14 -12.62
N ALA A 285 24.14 -7.65 -13.40
CA ALA A 285 25.24 -6.84 -12.91
C ALA A 285 24.71 -5.54 -12.26
N VAL A 286 23.70 -4.91 -12.85
CA VAL A 286 23.03 -3.73 -12.25
C VAL A 286 22.42 -4.07 -10.90
N LEU A 287 21.64 -5.14 -10.79
CA LEU A 287 20.98 -5.53 -9.53
C LEU A 287 22.02 -5.88 -8.43
N GLN A 288 23.14 -6.48 -8.80
CA GLN A 288 24.24 -6.80 -7.87
C GLN A 288 25.00 -5.57 -7.36
N GLN A 289 25.00 -4.47 -8.12
CA GLN A 289 25.70 -3.22 -7.77
C GLN A 289 24.85 -2.31 -6.87
N LEU A 290 23.54 -2.54 -6.77
CA LEU A 290 22.68 -1.77 -5.88
C LEU A 290 23.04 -2.05 -4.41
N ASP A 291 23.02 -1.02 -3.60
CA ASP A 291 23.28 -1.15 -2.17
C ASP A 291 22.17 -1.91 -1.44
N GLU A 292 20.94 -1.81 -1.96
CA GLU A 292 19.77 -2.44 -1.35
C GLU A 292 18.65 -2.56 -2.38
N LEU A 293 17.98 -3.71 -2.38
CA LEU A 293 16.69 -3.92 -3.04
C LEU A 293 15.64 -4.17 -1.95
N LEU A 294 14.87 -3.14 -1.64
CA LEU A 294 13.81 -3.23 -0.66
C LEU A 294 12.49 -3.59 -1.37
N TYR A 295 11.82 -4.62 -0.86
CA TYR A 295 10.48 -4.97 -1.32
C TYR A 295 9.48 -5.00 -0.17
N SER A 296 8.22 -4.79 -0.50
CA SER A 296 7.13 -4.76 0.46
C SER A 296 5.83 -5.31 -0.13
N GLY A 297 4.87 -5.50 0.74
CA GLY A 297 3.47 -5.80 0.43
C GLY A 297 3.19 -7.30 0.35
N LEU A 298 3.89 -8.05 -0.49
CA LEU A 298 3.83 -9.50 -0.59
C LEU A 298 5.19 -10.12 -0.31
N PRO A 299 5.26 -11.38 0.14
CA PRO A 299 6.49 -12.16 0.08
C PRO A 299 6.94 -12.33 -1.39
N LEU A 300 8.25 -12.33 -1.63
CA LEU A 300 8.79 -12.83 -2.90
C LEU A 300 8.52 -14.34 -3.01
N ALA A 301 8.36 -14.81 -4.25
CA ALA A 301 8.32 -16.25 -4.50
C ALA A 301 9.66 -16.87 -4.05
N PRO A 302 9.64 -18.07 -3.43
CA PRO A 302 10.85 -18.70 -2.89
C PRO A 302 11.96 -18.87 -3.92
N GLU A 303 11.61 -19.14 -5.18
CA GLU A 303 12.58 -19.26 -6.27
C GLU A 303 13.25 -17.93 -6.66
N GLU A 304 12.52 -16.79 -6.54
CA GLU A 304 13.09 -15.46 -6.81
C GLU A 304 14.00 -15.02 -5.68
N GLU A 305 13.59 -15.30 -4.45
CA GLU A 305 14.40 -15.01 -3.26
C GLU A 305 15.69 -15.83 -3.27
N ALA A 306 15.61 -17.14 -3.54
CA ALA A 306 16.76 -18.01 -3.67
C ALA A 306 17.71 -17.57 -4.79
N TRP A 307 17.16 -17.19 -5.96
CA TRP A 307 17.93 -16.65 -7.07
C TRP A 307 18.72 -15.40 -6.64
N ALA A 308 18.06 -14.46 -6.00
CA ALA A 308 18.68 -13.22 -5.56
C ALA A 308 19.85 -13.47 -4.59
N TYR A 309 19.64 -14.30 -3.56
CA TYR A 309 20.70 -14.64 -2.61
C TYR A 309 21.86 -15.40 -3.26
N ALA A 310 21.56 -16.36 -4.14
CA ALA A 310 22.60 -17.12 -4.85
C ALA A 310 23.50 -16.23 -5.73
N HIS A 311 22.96 -15.09 -6.22
CA HIS A 311 23.70 -14.14 -7.03
C HIS A 311 24.21 -12.91 -6.27
N GLY A 312 24.13 -12.92 -4.93
CA GLY A 312 24.65 -11.86 -4.07
C GLY A 312 23.87 -10.54 -4.15
N ILE A 313 22.61 -10.57 -4.61
CA ILE A 313 21.72 -9.41 -4.61
C ILE A 313 21.26 -9.14 -3.17
N LEU A 314 21.33 -7.89 -2.73
CA LEU A 314 21.02 -7.47 -1.35
C LEU A 314 19.53 -7.17 -1.18
N LEU A 315 18.77 -8.20 -0.86
CA LEU A 315 17.34 -8.08 -0.59
C LEU A 315 17.04 -7.57 0.81
N LYS A 316 15.93 -6.81 0.92
CA LYS A 316 15.37 -6.37 2.19
C LYS A 316 13.85 -6.39 2.12
N ASN A 317 13.21 -7.07 3.06
CA ASN A 317 11.75 -7.18 3.15
C ASN A 317 11.23 -6.18 4.19
N LEU A 318 10.30 -5.32 3.79
CA LEU A 318 9.59 -4.39 4.67
C LEU A 318 8.15 -4.85 4.84
N PHE A 319 7.83 -5.38 6.01
CA PHE A 319 6.47 -5.82 6.35
C PHE A 319 5.71 -4.68 7.04
N GLY A 320 4.47 -4.44 6.60
CA GLY A 320 3.65 -3.38 7.16
C GLY A 320 2.18 -3.44 6.74
N SER A 321 1.39 -2.56 7.32
CA SER A 321 -0.04 -2.39 7.02
C SER A 321 -0.39 -0.91 6.91
N THR A 322 -1.59 -0.59 6.41
CA THR A 322 -2.06 0.80 6.36
C THR A 322 -2.24 1.37 7.77
N GLU A 323 -2.69 0.55 8.70
CA GLU A 323 -3.01 0.93 10.07
C GLU A 323 -1.77 1.26 10.91
N CYS A 324 -0.65 0.58 10.66
CA CYS A 324 0.56 0.70 11.49
C CYS A 324 1.78 1.27 10.72
N GLY A 325 1.66 1.47 9.41
CA GLY A 325 2.83 1.72 8.56
C GLY A 325 3.76 0.52 8.50
N ALA A 326 5.06 0.74 8.37
CA ALA A 326 6.05 -0.33 8.47
C ALA A 326 6.16 -0.85 9.91
N MET A 327 6.18 -2.16 10.08
CA MET A 327 6.23 -2.84 11.38
C MET A 327 7.49 -3.66 11.57
N LEU A 328 7.81 -4.50 10.60
CA LEU A 328 8.95 -5.38 10.66
C LEU A 328 9.85 -5.16 9.44
N LEU A 329 11.15 -5.28 9.65
CA LEU A 329 12.16 -5.17 8.61
C LEU A 329 13.02 -6.42 8.63
N SER A 330 13.36 -6.99 7.48
CA SER A 330 14.29 -8.12 7.46
C SER A 330 15.70 -7.69 7.87
N VAL A 331 16.47 -8.62 8.41
CA VAL A 331 17.86 -8.40 8.81
C VAL A 331 18.65 -7.88 7.62
N GLY A 332 18.43 -8.45 6.45
CA GLY A 332 19.14 -8.08 5.22
C GLY A 332 20.61 -8.54 5.20
N GLY A 333 21.33 -8.15 4.15
CA GLY A 333 22.72 -8.55 3.97
C GLY A 333 22.86 -9.94 3.33
N ARG A 334 23.94 -10.67 3.67
CA ARG A 334 24.32 -11.95 3.03
C ARG A 334 24.31 -13.15 3.97
N GLY A 335 23.91 -12.98 5.24
CA GLY A 335 23.88 -14.05 6.23
C GLY A 335 22.65 -14.95 6.06
N GLN A 336 22.66 -16.10 6.76
CA GLN A 336 21.50 -17.01 6.80
C GLN A 336 20.27 -16.37 7.41
N ASP A 337 20.44 -15.38 8.30
CA ASP A 337 19.35 -14.63 8.93
C ASP A 337 18.80 -13.50 8.07
N ALA A 338 19.41 -13.23 6.91
CA ALA A 338 19.04 -12.11 6.03
C ALA A 338 17.54 -12.00 5.74
N PRO A 339 16.79 -13.08 5.47
CA PRO A 339 15.36 -13.02 5.19
C PRO A 339 14.47 -12.86 6.43
N TYR A 340 15.01 -13.09 7.64
CA TYR A 340 14.16 -13.08 8.84
C TYR A 340 13.78 -11.67 9.24
N LEU A 341 12.49 -11.50 9.54
CA LEU A 341 11.90 -10.23 9.97
C LEU A 341 12.18 -9.99 11.47
N GLN A 342 12.36 -8.73 11.82
CA GLN A 342 12.48 -8.25 13.19
C GLN A 342 11.68 -6.96 13.38
N PRO A 343 11.12 -6.68 14.56
CA PRO A 343 10.47 -5.41 14.86
C PRO A 343 11.40 -4.22 14.58
N ILE A 344 10.83 -3.17 14.02
CA ILE A 344 11.57 -1.91 13.83
C ILE A 344 11.86 -1.32 15.22
N GLU A 345 13.06 -0.82 15.41
CA GLU A 345 13.52 -0.24 16.67
C GLU A 345 12.58 0.88 17.17
N GLY A 346 12.35 0.92 18.47
CA GLY A 346 11.48 1.92 19.11
C GLY A 346 9.99 1.60 19.09
N THR A 347 9.62 0.37 18.68
CA THR A 347 8.23 -0.11 18.70
C THR A 347 7.96 -1.05 19.90
N ALA A 348 6.70 -1.13 20.32
CA ALA A 348 6.28 -2.05 21.38
C ALA A 348 5.26 -3.04 20.81
N TYR A 349 5.76 -4.21 20.38
CA TYR A 349 4.98 -5.27 19.77
C TYR A 349 5.01 -6.53 20.61
N GLY A 350 3.87 -7.25 20.65
CA GLY A 350 3.76 -8.57 21.22
C GLY A 350 3.54 -9.62 20.14
N PHE A 351 4.11 -10.79 20.33
CA PHE A 351 3.83 -11.98 19.51
C PHE A 351 3.18 -13.00 20.41
N PHE A 352 1.86 -13.18 20.26
CA PHE A 352 1.08 -14.03 21.16
C PHE A 352 0.64 -15.31 20.46
N PRO A 353 0.73 -16.48 21.15
CA PRO A 353 0.22 -17.71 20.59
C PRO A 353 -1.26 -17.57 20.22
N ILE A 354 -1.62 -17.98 19.01
CA ILE A 354 -3.03 -18.17 18.67
C ILE A 354 -3.53 -19.38 19.45
N ALA A 355 -4.69 -19.25 20.13
CA ALA A 355 -5.29 -20.35 20.86
C ALA A 355 -5.52 -21.52 19.90
N ALA A 356 -4.89 -22.67 20.18
CA ALA A 356 -5.27 -23.90 19.53
C ALA A 356 -6.76 -24.11 19.82
N THR A 357 -7.60 -24.25 18.78
CA THR A 357 -8.96 -24.72 18.99
C THR A 357 -8.86 -26.10 19.68
N SER A 358 -9.11 -26.09 20.97
CA SER A 358 -9.17 -27.30 21.77
C SER A 358 -10.23 -28.21 21.15
N ASP A 359 -9.84 -29.33 20.56
CA ASP A 359 -10.55 -30.58 20.42
C ASP A 359 -10.00 -31.40 19.24
N ALA A 360 -8.71 -31.73 19.28
CA ALA A 360 -8.21 -32.94 18.62
C ALA A 360 -6.81 -33.28 19.17
N GLU A 361 -6.76 -34.16 20.13
CA GLU A 361 -5.59 -35.01 20.34
C GLU A 361 -5.39 -35.83 19.06
N SER A 362 -4.53 -35.40 18.15
CA SER A 362 -4.12 -36.21 17.00
C SER A 362 -2.75 -36.80 17.27
N GLU A 363 -2.73 -38.12 17.45
CA GLU A 363 -1.54 -38.97 17.62
C GLU A 363 -0.65 -39.05 16.37
N THR A 364 -0.67 -38.06 15.46
CA THR A 364 0.17 -38.06 14.26
C THR A 364 1.04 -36.81 14.25
N GLY A 365 2.35 -36.99 14.25
CA GLY A 365 3.42 -36.02 14.40
C GLY A 365 3.49 -34.88 13.34
N TYR A 366 2.36 -34.41 12.85
CA TYR A 366 2.22 -33.23 11.96
C TYR A 366 1.70 -31.98 12.67
N ASP A 367 1.39 -32.04 13.98
CA ASP A 367 0.73 -30.96 14.73
C ASP A 367 1.69 -29.90 15.31
N ASP A 368 2.99 -30.13 15.25
CA ASP A 368 3.97 -29.24 15.92
C ASP A 368 4.13 -27.86 15.24
N ALA A 369 3.74 -27.73 13.98
CA ALA A 369 3.90 -26.47 13.22
C ALA A 369 2.79 -25.45 13.55
N ASN A 370 1.56 -25.88 13.85
CA ASN A 370 0.46 -24.99 14.20
C ASN A 370 0.51 -24.50 15.66
N GLN A 371 1.14 -25.25 16.56
CA GLN A 371 1.29 -24.89 17.98
C GLN A 371 2.27 -23.72 18.21
N LYS A 372 3.06 -23.33 17.19
CA LYS A 372 4.08 -22.27 17.28
C LYS A 372 3.70 -21.00 16.54
N LEU A 373 2.50 -20.90 15.98
CA LEU A 373 2.05 -19.69 15.30
C LEU A 373 1.72 -18.60 16.31
N LEU A 374 2.26 -17.41 16.05
CA LEU A 374 2.11 -16.23 16.88
C LEU A 374 1.39 -15.14 16.09
N GLU A 375 0.39 -14.50 16.69
CA GLU A 375 -0.20 -13.28 16.15
C GLU A 375 0.65 -12.08 16.54
N LEU A 376 0.94 -11.19 15.58
CA LEU A 376 1.53 -9.89 15.85
C LEU A 376 0.48 -8.94 16.40
N VAL A 377 0.71 -8.42 17.60
CA VAL A 377 -0.15 -7.44 18.28
C VAL A 377 0.63 -6.18 18.57
N ILE A 378 0.09 -5.04 18.19
CA ILE A 378 0.65 -3.73 18.49
C ILE A 378 0.12 -3.28 19.85
N LEU A 379 0.99 -3.13 20.82
CA LEU A 379 0.60 -2.80 22.20
C LEU A 379 0.13 -1.35 22.28
N SER A 380 -0.84 -1.08 23.16
CA SER A 380 -1.50 0.22 23.29
C SER A 380 -0.55 1.39 23.58
N HIS A 381 0.60 1.12 24.21
CA HIS A 381 1.63 2.12 24.50
C HIS A 381 2.69 2.27 23.41
N SER A 382 2.60 1.50 22.32
CA SER A 382 3.45 1.73 21.15
C SER A 382 3.05 3.03 20.47
N GLY A 383 4.03 3.88 20.16
CA GLY A 383 3.75 5.17 19.53
C GLY A 383 3.04 5.07 18.18
N ASP A 384 3.19 3.93 17.50
CA ASP A 384 2.55 3.62 16.21
C ASP A 384 1.29 2.74 16.36
N CYS A 385 0.78 2.56 17.59
CA CYS A 385 -0.50 1.90 17.78
C CYS A 385 -1.60 2.73 17.10
N PRO A 386 -2.42 2.14 16.21
CA PRO A 386 -3.44 2.86 15.46
C PRO A 386 -4.42 3.63 16.34
N HIS A 387 -5.18 4.54 15.73
CA HIS A 387 -6.25 5.28 16.39
C HIS A 387 -7.18 4.33 17.16
N SER A 388 -7.70 4.79 18.32
CA SER A 388 -8.51 3.98 19.24
C SER A 388 -9.72 3.29 18.58
N SER A 389 -10.31 3.91 17.55
CA SER A 389 -11.44 3.34 16.80
C SER A 389 -11.09 2.04 16.03
N LEU A 390 -9.81 1.70 15.91
CA LEU A 390 -9.33 0.51 15.22
C LEU A 390 -8.85 -0.59 16.19
N ARG A 391 -8.73 -0.26 17.48
CA ARG A 391 -8.22 -1.18 18.51
C ARG A 391 -9.30 -2.12 19.02
N GLN A 392 -8.86 -3.24 19.59
CA GLN A 392 -9.73 -4.20 20.28
C GLN A 392 -10.11 -3.67 21.68
N ALA A 393 -11.00 -4.41 22.37
CA ALA A 393 -11.48 -4.04 23.70
C ALA A 393 -10.37 -4.00 24.78
N ASP A 394 -9.26 -4.70 24.58
CA ASP A 394 -8.08 -4.70 25.44
C ASP A 394 -7.18 -3.45 25.22
N GLY A 395 -7.56 -2.58 24.30
CA GLY A 395 -6.83 -1.38 23.93
C GLY A 395 -5.67 -1.62 22.96
N HIS A 396 -5.36 -2.86 22.59
CA HIS A 396 -4.33 -3.23 21.65
C HIS A 396 -4.87 -3.28 20.21
N TYR A 397 -3.96 -3.31 19.24
CA TYR A 397 -4.32 -3.56 17.86
C TYR A 397 -3.84 -4.95 17.43
N HIS A 398 -4.80 -5.84 17.26
CA HIS A 398 -4.60 -7.19 16.76
C HIS A 398 -4.53 -7.15 15.24
N THR A 399 -3.35 -7.48 14.68
CA THR A 399 -3.14 -7.35 13.23
C THR A 399 -3.80 -8.48 12.44
N GLY A 400 -4.00 -9.65 13.07
CA GLY A 400 -4.37 -10.88 12.42
C GLY A 400 -3.26 -11.47 11.54
N ASP A 401 -2.06 -10.90 11.54
CA ASP A 401 -0.92 -11.42 10.81
C ASP A 401 -0.16 -12.45 11.67
N LEU A 402 0.13 -13.62 11.08
CA LEU A 402 0.70 -14.77 11.77
C LEU A 402 2.18 -14.94 11.44
N PHE A 403 2.95 -15.30 12.46
CA PHE A 403 4.39 -15.47 12.39
C PHE A 403 4.85 -16.74 13.06
N LEU A 404 5.99 -17.25 12.62
CA LEU A 404 6.78 -18.26 13.30
C LEU A 404 8.06 -17.61 13.80
N GLU A 405 8.37 -17.74 15.09
CA GLU A 405 9.68 -17.36 15.61
C GLU A 405 10.68 -18.49 15.32
N VAL A 406 11.68 -18.18 14.49
CA VAL A 406 12.69 -19.16 14.04
C VAL A 406 13.98 -19.08 14.83
N ALA A 407 14.21 -17.92 15.46
CA ALA A 407 15.28 -17.66 16.44
C ALA A 407 14.79 -16.49 17.31
N PRO A 408 15.38 -16.26 18.50
CA PRO A 408 14.95 -15.19 19.39
C PRO A 408 14.86 -13.82 18.69
N GLY A 409 13.65 -13.25 18.61
CA GLY A 409 13.37 -11.98 17.93
C GLY A 409 13.50 -12.02 16.39
N ARG A 410 13.44 -13.22 15.79
CA ARG A 410 13.54 -13.46 14.35
C ARG A 410 12.29 -14.20 13.87
N TYR A 411 11.58 -13.59 12.94
CA TYR A 411 10.24 -14.03 12.55
C TYR A 411 10.14 -14.32 11.06
N VAL A 412 9.32 -15.30 10.71
CA VAL A 412 8.91 -15.60 9.34
C VAL A 412 7.40 -15.45 9.25
N SER A 413 6.90 -14.65 8.33
CA SER A 413 5.47 -14.48 8.10
C SER A 413 4.83 -15.80 7.60
N ARG A 414 3.64 -16.10 8.12
CA ARG A 414 2.84 -17.29 7.79
C ARG A 414 1.47 -16.93 7.22
N GLY A 415 1.28 -15.68 6.82
CA GLY A 415 0.03 -15.18 6.27
C GLY A 415 -0.87 -14.57 7.34
N ARG A 416 -2.16 -14.58 7.09
CA ARG A 416 -3.17 -14.02 8.01
C ARG A 416 -4.09 -15.10 8.55
N ASP A 417 -4.66 -14.81 9.72
CA ASP A 417 -5.66 -15.65 10.35
C ASP A 417 -6.97 -15.71 9.51
N ASP A 418 -7.32 -14.62 8.84
CA ASP A 418 -8.55 -14.46 8.09
C ASP A 418 -8.45 -14.78 6.58
N ASP A 419 -7.38 -15.40 6.12
CA ASP A 419 -7.17 -15.83 4.73
C ASP A 419 -7.33 -14.73 3.66
N TRP A 420 -6.99 -13.50 3.97
CA TRP A 420 -7.00 -12.42 2.99
C TRP A 420 -6.01 -12.69 1.85
N ILE A 421 -6.44 -12.38 0.62
CA ILE A 421 -5.52 -12.33 -0.51
C ILE A 421 -5.02 -10.90 -0.72
N LYS A 422 -3.84 -10.77 -1.34
CA LYS A 422 -3.27 -9.49 -1.75
C LYS A 422 -3.19 -9.42 -3.26
N SER A 423 -3.55 -8.29 -3.85
CA SER A 423 -3.36 -8.05 -5.28
C SER A 423 -1.88 -7.92 -5.63
N GLU A 424 -1.54 -7.92 -6.92
CA GLU A 424 -0.18 -7.68 -7.43
C GLU A 424 0.47 -6.39 -6.90
N ASN A 425 -0.35 -5.38 -6.60
CA ASN A 425 0.10 -4.12 -6.03
C ASN A 425 0.06 -4.12 -4.50
N SER A 426 0.06 -5.30 -3.88
CA SER A 426 0.05 -5.49 -2.43
C SER A 426 -1.18 -4.93 -1.71
N LEU A 427 -2.24 -4.63 -2.44
CA LEU A 427 -3.49 -4.17 -1.87
C LEU A 427 -4.30 -5.38 -1.41
N ARG A 428 -4.85 -5.28 -0.21
CA ARG A 428 -5.63 -6.37 0.38
C ARG A 428 -7.00 -6.48 -0.28
N CYS A 429 -7.44 -7.72 -0.50
CA CYS A 429 -8.79 -8.05 -0.91
C CYS A 429 -9.45 -8.91 0.18
N ASP A 430 -10.58 -8.44 0.69
CA ASP A 430 -11.42 -9.16 1.65
C ASP A 430 -12.20 -10.26 0.93
N THR A 431 -11.60 -11.45 0.89
CA THR A 431 -12.21 -12.60 0.23
C THR A 431 -13.48 -13.06 0.93
N LYS A 432 -13.51 -12.97 2.26
CA LYS A 432 -14.67 -13.38 3.05
C LYS A 432 -15.89 -12.52 2.73
N ALA A 433 -15.74 -11.20 2.65
CA ALA A 433 -16.85 -10.33 2.33
C ALA A 433 -17.41 -10.59 0.91
N ILE A 434 -16.55 -10.91 -0.07
CA ILE A 434 -16.98 -11.30 -1.42
C ILE A 434 -17.74 -12.64 -1.37
N GLU A 435 -17.19 -13.65 -0.70
CA GLU A 435 -17.80 -14.97 -0.55
C GLU A 435 -19.15 -14.89 0.17
N ASP A 436 -19.23 -14.15 1.26
CA ASP A 436 -20.47 -13.95 2.01
C ASP A 436 -21.54 -13.23 1.15
N ASN A 437 -21.14 -12.24 0.33
CA ASN A 437 -22.05 -11.60 -0.61
C ASN A 437 -22.55 -12.57 -1.69
N VAL A 438 -21.67 -13.38 -2.29
CA VAL A 438 -22.06 -14.41 -3.25
C VAL A 438 -23.02 -15.41 -2.62
N ARG A 439 -22.73 -15.91 -1.41
CA ARG A 439 -23.62 -16.82 -0.69
C ARG A 439 -24.98 -16.19 -0.39
N ALA A 440 -25.00 -14.91 0.01
CA ALA A 440 -26.26 -14.22 0.33
C ALA A 440 -27.11 -13.94 -0.92
N THR A 441 -26.49 -13.47 -2.01
CA THR A 441 -27.22 -13.01 -3.20
C THR A 441 -27.48 -14.12 -4.22
N CYS A 442 -26.75 -15.23 -4.16
CA CYS A 442 -26.80 -16.34 -5.10
C CYS A 442 -27.10 -17.70 -4.40
N ALA A 443 -27.72 -17.69 -3.21
CA ALA A 443 -27.96 -18.88 -2.39
C ALA A 443 -28.68 -20.01 -3.10
N GLU A 444 -29.57 -19.72 -4.03
CA GLU A 444 -30.30 -20.72 -4.83
C GLU A 444 -29.49 -21.29 -5.99
N LEU A 445 -28.41 -20.63 -6.40
CA LEU A 445 -27.58 -21.01 -7.56
C LEU A 445 -26.29 -21.68 -7.17
N VAL A 446 -25.66 -21.20 -6.09
CA VAL A 446 -24.32 -21.56 -5.64
C VAL A 446 -24.41 -22.42 -4.38
N ALA A 447 -23.81 -23.60 -4.41
CA ALA A 447 -23.68 -24.48 -3.25
C ALA A 447 -22.50 -24.02 -2.37
N GLU A 448 -21.36 -23.75 -3.00
CA GLU A 448 -20.13 -23.32 -2.34
C GLU A 448 -19.34 -22.35 -3.21
N CYS A 449 -18.60 -21.47 -2.58
CA CYS A 449 -17.66 -20.58 -3.29
C CYS A 449 -16.42 -20.29 -2.47
N VAL A 450 -15.35 -19.95 -3.17
CA VAL A 450 -14.09 -19.46 -2.61
C VAL A 450 -13.47 -18.44 -3.54
N VAL A 451 -12.95 -17.37 -2.96
CA VAL A 451 -12.25 -16.31 -3.70
C VAL A 451 -10.75 -16.52 -3.59
N VAL A 452 -10.07 -16.52 -4.72
CA VAL A 452 -8.61 -16.69 -4.86
C VAL A 452 -8.04 -15.59 -5.75
N GLY A 453 -6.74 -15.57 -5.97
CA GLY A 453 -6.05 -14.59 -6.82
C GLY A 453 -4.99 -13.81 -6.07
N ASN A 454 -4.31 -14.48 -5.11
CA ASN A 454 -3.19 -13.87 -4.41
C ASN A 454 -2.07 -13.52 -5.40
N GLY A 455 -1.57 -12.28 -5.36
CA GLY A 455 -0.58 -11.77 -6.31
C GLY A 455 -1.12 -11.41 -7.69
N ARG A 456 -2.45 -11.43 -7.92
CA ARG A 456 -3.10 -11.11 -9.19
C ARG A 456 -3.70 -9.71 -9.20
N PRO A 457 -4.01 -9.13 -10.37
CA PRO A 457 -4.59 -7.77 -10.46
C PRO A 457 -5.94 -7.62 -9.76
N SER A 458 -6.75 -8.69 -9.77
CA SER A 458 -8.09 -8.76 -9.18
C SER A 458 -8.38 -10.17 -8.68
N PRO A 459 -9.42 -10.36 -7.81
CA PRO A 459 -9.80 -11.68 -7.36
C PRO A 459 -10.58 -12.46 -8.43
N THR A 460 -10.50 -13.79 -8.34
CA THR A 460 -11.34 -14.75 -9.08
C THR A 460 -12.15 -15.55 -8.08
N VAL A 461 -13.45 -15.71 -8.32
CA VAL A 461 -14.33 -16.57 -7.52
C VAL A 461 -14.53 -17.93 -8.20
N PHE A 462 -14.17 -18.99 -7.50
CA PHE A 462 -14.52 -20.36 -7.86
C PHE A 462 -15.85 -20.73 -7.20
N VAL A 463 -16.76 -21.32 -7.97
CA VAL A 463 -18.09 -21.68 -7.49
C VAL A 463 -18.44 -23.13 -7.84
N GLU A 464 -19.01 -23.84 -6.88
CA GLU A 464 -19.67 -25.11 -7.08
C GLU A 464 -21.18 -24.84 -7.23
N PRO A 465 -21.81 -25.19 -8.36
CA PRO A 465 -23.23 -24.95 -8.57
C PRO A 465 -24.09 -25.86 -7.69
N LYS A 466 -25.24 -25.36 -7.27
CA LYS A 466 -26.21 -26.13 -6.48
C LYS A 466 -26.93 -27.20 -7.32
N PHE A 467 -27.13 -26.90 -8.59
CA PHE A 467 -27.76 -27.79 -9.57
C PHE A 467 -26.97 -27.80 -10.86
N PRO A 468 -26.96 -28.92 -11.61
CA PRO A 468 -26.41 -28.94 -12.96
C PRO A 468 -27.10 -27.91 -13.86
N GLY A 469 -26.31 -27.17 -14.64
CA GLY A 469 -26.85 -26.13 -15.52
C GLY A 469 -25.80 -25.58 -16.49
N ASN A 470 -26.16 -24.51 -17.21
CA ASN A 470 -25.23 -23.85 -18.14
C ASN A 470 -24.25 -22.97 -17.34
N PRO A 471 -22.92 -23.28 -17.36
CA PRO A 471 -21.92 -22.53 -16.62
C PRO A 471 -21.88 -21.04 -17.00
N GLU A 472 -22.02 -20.71 -18.29
CA GLU A 472 -21.94 -19.33 -18.76
C GLU A 472 -23.17 -18.50 -18.32
N GLN A 473 -24.33 -19.12 -18.18
CA GLN A 473 -25.49 -18.46 -17.62
C GLN A 473 -25.29 -18.20 -16.12
N LEU A 474 -24.77 -19.18 -15.38
CA LEU A 474 -24.46 -19.06 -13.96
C LEU A 474 -23.47 -17.92 -13.69
N LYS A 475 -22.38 -17.82 -14.48
CA LYS A 475 -21.42 -16.73 -14.39
C LYS A 475 -22.08 -15.36 -14.56
N ARG A 476 -22.92 -15.20 -15.59
CA ARG A 476 -23.67 -13.94 -15.84
C ARG A 476 -24.61 -13.59 -14.68
N ASP A 477 -25.30 -14.56 -14.14
CA ASP A 477 -26.23 -14.34 -13.03
C ASP A 477 -25.51 -13.93 -11.75
N ILE A 478 -24.36 -14.55 -11.43
CA ILE A 478 -23.51 -14.17 -10.29
C ILE A 478 -23.04 -12.72 -10.45
N VAL A 479 -22.40 -12.37 -11.57
CA VAL A 479 -21.88 -11.00 -11.81
C VAL A 479 -23.03 -9.97 -11.72
N ARG A 480 -24.19 -10.27 -12.32
CA ARG A 480 -25.34 -9.37 -12.26
C ARG A 480 -25.84 -9.12 -10.85
N ARG A 481 -25.97 -10.19 -10.04
CA ARG A 481 -26.53 -10.11 -8.66
C ARG A 481 -25.55 -9.45 -7.69
N THR A 482 -24.26 -9.67 -7.86
CA THR A 482 -23.22 -9.10 -7.00
C THR A 482 -22.75 -7.71 -7.45
N ARG A 483 -23.26 -7.20 -8.58
CA ARG A 483 -22.82 -5.93 -9.19
C ARG A 483 -22.84 -4.74 -8.24
N HIS A 484 -23.91 -4.60 -7.46
CA HIS A 484 -24.04 -3.48 -6.51
C HIS A 484 -22.95 -3.54 -5.44
N PHE A 485 -22.69 -4.70 -4.87
CA PHE A 485 -21.63 -4.91 -3.89
C PHE A 485 -20.26 -4.55 -4.48
N HIS A 486 -19.91 -5.07 -5.67
CA HIS A 486 -18.63 -4.82 -6.29
C HIS A 486 -18.43 -3.37 -6.74
N SER A 487 -19.49 -2.66 -7.13
CA SER A 487 -19.38 -1.24 -7.53
C SER A 487 -18.89 -0.33 -6.40
N ARG A 488 -19.06 -0.74 -5.14
CA ARG A 488 -18.67 0.00 -3.94
C ARG A 488 -17.26 -0.37 -3.42
N ARG A 489 -16.53 -1.23 -4.12
CA ARG A 489 -15.20 -1.71 -3.70
C ARG A 489 -14.08 -1.13 -4.55
N TYR A 490 -12.85 -1.25 -4.06
CA TYR A 490 -11.66 -0.95 -4.84
C TYR A 490 -11.57 -1.83 -6.09
N LEU A 491 -10.92 -1.37 -7.15
CA LEU A 491 -10.79 -2.13 -8.40
C LEU A 491 -10.15 -3.51 -8.19
N HIS A 492 -9.13 -3.58 -7.34
CA HIS A 492 -8.43 -4.82 -7.01
C HIS A 492 -9.24 -5.80 -6.14
N GLU A 493 -10.45 -5.43 -5.71
CA GLU A 493 -11.38 -6.28 -4.94
C GLU A 493 -12.62 -6.71 -5.76
N ARG A 494 -12.70 -6.34 -7.03
CA ARG A 494 -13.90 -6.56 -7.83
C ARG A 494 -13.85 -7.85 -8.63
N ILE A 495 -14.95 -8.60 -8.59
CA ILE A 495 -15.30 -9.57 -9.63
C ILE A 495 -16.02 -8.78 -10.73
N ALA A 496 -15.27 -8.22 -11.68
CA ALA A 496 -15.78 -7.23 -12.61
C ALA A 496 -16.46 -7.83 -13.86
N SER A 497 -16.09 -9.05 -14.24
CA SER A 497 -16.60 -9.74 -15.42
C SER A 497 -16.79 -11.22 -15.18
N THR A 498 -17.45 -11.90 -16.14
CA THR A 498 -17.65 -13.35 -16.10
C THR A 498 -16.36 -14.15 -16.23
N GLU A 499 -15.27 -13.56 -16.70
CA GLU A 499 -13.94 -14.17 -16.78
C GLU A 499 -13.39 -14.51 -15.39
N PHE A 500 -13.70 -13.68 -14.39
CA PHE A 500 -13.28 -13.87 -12.99
C PHE A 500 -14.25 -14.75 -12.19
N VAL A 501 -15.15 -15.46 -12.84
CA VAL A 501 -16.03 -16.46 -12.24
C VAL A 501 -15.73 -17.81 -12.86
N VAL A 502 -15.21 -18.75 -12.08
CA VAL A 502 -14.89 -20.11 -12.53
C VAL A 502 -15.91 -21.07 -11.93
N VAL A 503 -16.67 -21.75 -12.80
CA VAL A 503 -17.61 -22.78 -12.37
C VAL A 503 -16.93 -24.13 -12.43
N VAL A 504 -16.86 -24.81 -11.28
CA VAL A 504 -16.29 -26.15 -11.15
C VAL A 504 -17.34 -27.18 -10.74
N PRO A 505 -17.19 -28.46 -11.09
CA PRO A 505 -18.12 -29.50 -10.61
C PRO A 505 -18.21 -29.55 -9.09
N SER A 506 -19.39 -29.89 -8.56
CA SER A 506 -19.61 -30.04 -7.11
C SER A 506 -18.64 -31.04 -6.50
N GLY A 507 -18.07 -30.70 -5.33
CA GLY A 507 -17.08 -31.50 -4.62
C GLY A 507 -15.66 -31.45 -5.20
N THR A 508 -15.39 -30.56 -6.15
CA THR A 508 -14.07 -30.43 -6.79
C THR A 508 -13.11 -29.55 -6.00
N LEU A 509 -13.62 -28.58 -5.23
CA LEU A 509 -12.81 -27.66 -4.44
C LEU A 509 -12.11 -28.43 -3.29
N PRO A 510 -10.78 -28.32 -3.15
CA PRO A 510 -10.02 -28.95 -2.07
C PRO A 510 -10.56 -28.54 -0.69
N ARG A 511 -10.77 -29.54 0.18
CA ARG A 511 -11.33 -29.33 1.52
C ARG A 511 -10.44 -29.93 2.61
N THR A 512 -10.61 -29.46 3.84
CA THR A 512 -9.99 -30.08 5.02
C THR A 512 -10.67 -31.42 5.32
N ALA A 513 -9.87 -32.40 5.72
CA ALA A 513 -10.37 -33.77 6.00
C ALA A 513 -11.36 -33.81 7.17
N THR A 514 -11.19 -32.96 8.18
CA THR A 514 -11.94 -33.02 9.45
C THR A 514 -13.20 -32.14 9.46
N LYS A 515 -13.15 -30.94 8.88
CA LYS A 515 -14.25 -29.95 8.97
C LYS A 515 -14.90 -29.63 7.61
N GLY A 516 -14.38 -30.18 6.51
CA GLY A 516 -14.90 -29.94 5.17
C GLY A 516 -14.70 -28.51 4.65
N ASN A 517 -13.97 -27.64 5.35
CA ASN A 517 -13.71 -26.27 4.93
C ASN A 517 -12.86 -26.25 3.66
N ILE A 518 -13.20 -25.35 2.73
CA ILE A 518 -12.41 -25.19 1.49
C ILE A 518 -11.04 -24.60 1.85
N ARG A 519 -9.98 -25.20 1.28
CA ARG A 519 -8.59 -24.77 1.47
C ARG A 519 -8.19 -23.86 0.35
N ARG A 520 -8.27 -22.53 0.56
CA ARG A 520 -7.99 -21.49 -0.44
C ARG A 520 -6.67 -21.69 -1.17
N ARG A 521 -5.56 -21.88 -0.45
CA ARG A 521 -4.24 -22.14 -1.06
C ARG A 521 -4.23 -23.38 -1.94
N ALA A 522 -4.86 -24.46 -1.50
CA ALA A 522 -4.95 -25.68 -2.29
C ALA A 522 -5.80 -25.50 -3.56
N VAL A 523 -6.78 -24.58 -3.54
CA VAL A 523 -7.53 -24.19 -4.73
C VAL A 523 -6.63 -23.43 -5.69
N GLU A 524 -5.87 -22.44 -5.21
CA GLU A 524 -4.89 -21.69 -6.02
C GLU A 524 -3.85 -22.61 -6.68
N GLU A 525 -3.30 -23.57 -5.93
CA GLU A 525 -2.35 -24.56 -6.42
C GLU A 525 -2.98 -25.49 -7.47
N LYS A 526 -4.17 -26.03 -7.17
CA LYS A 526 -4.87 -26.97 -8.04
C LYS A 526 -5.28 -26.34 -9.37
N PHE A 527 -5.72 -25.09 -9.38
CA PHE A 527 -6.24 -24.39 -10.53
C PHE A 527 -5.27 -23.31 -11.05
N LYS A 528 -3.99 -23.47 -10.77
CA LYS A 528 -2.95 -22.49 -11.17
C LYS A 528 -2.97 -22.19 -12.66
N GLU A 529 -3.03 -23.23 -13.52
CA GLU A 529 -3.06 -23.08 -14.97
C GLU A 529 -4.29 -22.31 -15.48
N GLU A 530 -5.44 -22.51 -14.84
CA GLU A 530 -6.67 -21.77 -15.13
C GLU A 530 -6.53 -20.30 -14.75
N LEU A 531 -5.99 -20.02 -13.55
CA LEU A 531 -5.70 -18.67 -13.09
C LEU A 531 -4.68 -17.97 -14.00
N ASP A 532 -3.60 -18.65 -14.37
CA ASP A 532 -2.60 -18.10 -15.29
C ASP A 532 -3.23 -17.74 -16.65
N ARG A 533 -4.16 -18.54 -17.15
CA ARG A 533 -4.90 -18.26 -18.39
C ARG A 533 -5.82 -17.03 -18.26
N ILE A 534 -6.53 -16.90 -17.14
CA ILE A 534 -7.44 -15.76 -16.86
C ILE A 534 -6.66 -14.44 -16.82
N TYR A 535 -5.46 -14.45 -16.26
CA TYR A 535 -4.67 -13.22 -16.08
C TYR A 535 -3.60 -13.00 -17.17
N GLY A 536 -3.47 -13.93 -18.14
CA GLY A 536 -2.52 -13.82 -19.24
C GLY A 536 -1.05 -13.93 -18.80
N CYS A 537 -0.77 -14.76 -17.78
CA CYS A 537 0.56 -14.96 -17.22
C CYS A 537 1.20 -16.25 -17.71
#